data_3067b4e0daae940b39f6378f61fa526c
#
_entry.id   3067b4e0daae940b39f6378f61fa526c
#
_cell.length_a   1.000
_cell.length_b   1.000
_cell.length_c   1.000
_cell.angle_alpha   90.00
_cell.angle_beta   90.00
_cell.angle_gamma   90.00
#
_symmetry.space_group_name_H-M   'P 1'
#
loop_
_entity.id
_entity.type
_entity.pdbx_description
1 polymer ?
#
loop_
_entity_poly.entity_id
_entity_poly.type
_entity_poly.pdbx_seq_one_letter_code
_entity_poly.pdbx_strand_id
1 'polypeptide(L)'
;MSKKNILIVDDDRTTASIMQLHLNNFGYNVPGIASSAKEAIHMARDMEPDLVLMDIRLGEGADGIDAALAISKHMNIPIVFVTAYSDSKTLRRAKIVNPAGFINKPLRESDLKTTIEFAINSKQKMVNKNLKGASIGKVLGETYKLTPAEIRVMTMLMEYPELKSTANALNICVSTVRTHLKHIYRKTNTNSKVMLLREIASGPVAKLINKQLNGKINFKNWANFTDS
;
A
#
# COMPACT_ATOMS: atom_id res chain seq x y z
N MET A 1 2.02 -22.48 5.32
CA MET A 1 2.37 -21.06 5.02
C MET A 1 3.62 -20.73 5.82
N SER A 2 4.62 -20.07 5.22
CA SER A 2 5.80 -19.61 5.95
C SER A 2 5.40 -18.54 6.99
N LYS A 3 6.00 -18.61 8.16
CA LYS A 3 5.81 -17.56 9.19
C LYS A 3 6.28 -16.22 8.67
N LYS A 4 5.57 -15.15 9.01
CA LYS A 4 5.97 -13.78 8.67
C LYS A 4 7.11 -13.32 9.55
N ASN A 5 8.11 -12.67 8.97
CA ASN A 5 9.30 -12.15 9.64
C ASN A 5 9.06 -10.70 10.08
N ILE A 6 9.25 -10.42 11.35
CA ILE A 6 9.13 -9.07 11.93
C ILE A 6 10.46 -8.68 12.55
N LEU A 7 11.04 -7.57 12.07
CA LEU A 7 12.21 -6.96 12.68
C LEU A 7 11.77 -6.04 13.83
N ILE A 8 12.36 -6.19 14.99
CA ILE A 8 12.16 -5.30 16.15
C ILE A 8 13.32 -4.32 16.20
N VAL A 9 13.00 -3.05 16.44
CA VAL A 9 13.99 -1.98 16.63
C VAL A 9 13.64 -1.22 17.90
N ASP A 10 14.40 -1.45 18.96
CA ASP A 10 14.22 -0.83 20.27
C ASP A 10 15.56 -0.94 21.04
N ASP A 11 16.05 0.16 21.60
CA ASP A 11 17.30 0.17 22.40
C ASP A 11 17.09 -0.36 23.82
N ASP A 12 15.82 -0.39 24.31
CA ASP A 12 15.47 -1.07 25.55
C ASP A 12 15.27 -2.58 25.33
N ARG A 13 16.26 -3.36 25.74
CA ARG A 13 16.25 -4.81 25.66
C ARG A 13 15.05 -5.47 26.34
N THR A 14 14.53 -4.87 27.42
CA THR A 14 13.36 -5.41 28.14
C THR A 14 12.11 -5.29 27.27
N THR A 15 11.86 -4.11 26.70
CA THR A 15 10.75 -3.86 25.78
C THR A 15 10.85 -4.74 24.53
N ALA A 16 12.04 -4.84 23.93
CA ALA A 16 12.28 -5.70 22.78
C ALA A 16 11.99 -7.18 23.07
N SER A 17 12.40 -7.68 24.25
CA SER A 17 12.14 -9.07 24.66
C SER A 17 10.65 -9.35 24.89
N ILE A 18 9.91 -8.40 25.45
CA ILE A 18 8.46 -8.50 25.63
C ILE A 18 7.76 -8.53 24.26
N MET A 19 8.15 -7.64 23.33
CA MET A 19 7.62 -7.67 21.97
C MET A 19 7.90 -9.00 21.28
N GLN A 20 9.13 -9.52 21.37
CA GLN A 20 9.52 -10.80 20.79
C GLN A 20 8.66 -11.96 21.32
N LEU A 21 8.42 -11.99 22.65
CA LEU A 21 7.58 -13.01 23.28
C LEU A 21 6.15 -12.98 22.71
N HIS A 22 5.53 -11.80 22.64
CA HIS A 22 4.18 -11.66 22.09
C HIS A 22 4.13 -12.05 20.61
N LEU A 23 5.11 -11.61 19.80
CA LEU A 23 5.17 -11.95 18.37
C LEU A 23 5.29 -13.45 18.14
N ASN A 24 6.12 -14.14 18.91
CA ASN A 24 6.26 -15.58 18.85
C ASN A 24 4.95 -16.30 19.21
N ASN A 25 4.23 -15.82 20.25
CA ASN A 25 2.92 -16.34 20.64
C ASN A 25 1.85 -16.12 19.54
N PHE A 26 1.94 -15.03 18.77
CA PHE A 26 1.05 -14.80 17.61
C PHE A 26 1.44 -15.61 16.38
N GLY A 27 2.54 -16.38 16.42
CA GLY A 27 3.00 -17.21 15.32
C GLY A 27 3.89 -16.48 14.30
N TYR A 28 4.36 -15.26 14.61
CA TYR A 28 5.36 -14.56 13.81
C TYR A 28 6.78 -15.05 14.12
N ASN A 29 7.71 -14.79 13.23
CA ASN A 29 9.13 -15.03 13.43
C ASN A 29 9.85 -13.69 13.65
N VAL A 30 10.77 -13.62 14.61
CA VAL A 30 11.61 -12.44 14.87
C VAL A 30 13.05 -12.82 14.53
N PRO A 31 13.51 -12.54 13.29
CA PRO A 31 14.84 -12.94 12.84
C PRO A 31 15.94 -12.11 13.48
N GLY A 32 15.60 -10.95 14.09
CA GLY A 32 16.56 -10.10 14.77
C GLY A 32 15.92 -8.94 15.52
N ILE A 33 16.73 -8.36 16.40
CA ILE A 33 16.41 -7.17 17.19
C ILE A 33 17.56 -6.18 16.97
N ALA A 34 17.26 -5.00 16.48
CA ALA A 34 18.21 -3.91 16.32
C ALA A 34 18.08 -2.92 17.49
N SER A 35 19.20 -2.42 17.99
CA SER A 35 19.28 -1.46 19.09
C SER A 35 19.61 -0.03 18.65
N SER A 36 19.82 0.19 17.37
CA SER A 36 20.18 1.49 16.80
C SER A 36 19.62 1.68 15.39
N ALA A 37 19.51 2.94 14.95
CA ALA A 37 19.08 3.29 13.60
C ALA A 37 19.97 2.65 12.52
N LYS A 38 21.29 2.64 12.72
CA LYS A 38 22.25 2.04 11.77
C LYS A 38 22.05 0.53 11.63
N GLU A 39 21.91 -0.15 12.75
CA GLU A 39 21.67 -1.59 12.81
C GLU A 39 20.34 -1.95 12.15
N ALA A 40 19.27 -1.17 12.45
CA ALA A 40 17.95 -1.34 11.86
C ALA A 40 17.98 -1.29 10.32
N ILE A 41 18.67 -0.30 9.73
CA ILE A 41 18.78 -0.15 8.28
C ILE A 41 19.56 -1.34 7.67
N HIS A 42 20.63 -1.78 8.32
CA HIS A 42 21.42 -2.92 7.85
C HIS A 42 20.62 -4.21 7.88
N MET A 43 20.01 -4.51 9.05
CA MET A 43 19.20 -5.72 9.21
C MET A 43 17.96 -5.74 8.32
N ALA A 44 17.29 -4.59 8.12
CA ALA A 44 16.15 -4.51 7.21
C ALA A 44 16.55 -4.84 5.76
N ARG A 45 17.74 -4.44 5.34
CA ARG A 45 18.28 -4.76 4.01
C ARG A 45 18.62 -6.24 3.84
N ASP A 46 19.29 -6.81 4.85
CA ASP A 46 19.81 -8.18 4.77
C ASP A 46 18.73 -9.24 4.97
N MET A 47 17.75 -8.95 5.80
CA MET A 47 16.71 -9.91 6.20
C MET A 47 15.40 -9.74 5.43
N GLU A 48 15.18 -8.62 4.76
CA GLU A 48 13.95 -8.28 4.03
C GLU A 48 12.67 -8.65 4.82
N PRO A 49 12.47 -8.12 6.04
CA PRO A 49 11.36 -8.52 6.88
C PRO A 49 10.01 -8.13 6.26
N ASP A 50 8.94 -8.83 6.66
CA ASP A 50 7.57 -8.51 6.25
C ASP A 50 7.04 -7.22 6.90
N LEU A 51 7.59 -6.85 8.08
CA LEU A 51 7.22 -5.66 8.85
C LEU A 51 8.38 -5.27 9.79
N VAL A 52 8.51 -3.96 10.06
CA VAL A 52 9.41 -3.42 11.08
C VAL A 52 8.59 -2.79 12.20
N LEU A 53 8.79 -3.24 13.45
CA LEU A 53 8.37 -2.52 14.65
C LEU A 53 9.51 -1.60 15.07
N MET A 54 9.27 -0.29 15.09
CA MET A 54 10.30 0.73 15.24
C MET A 54 10.01 1.62 16.43
N ASP A 55 10.85 1.61 17.44
CA ASP A 55 10.81 2.70 18.42
C ASP A 55 11.27 4.00 17.78
N ILE A 56 10.62 5.09 18.14
CA ILE A 56 10.99 6.43 17.68
C ILE A 56 12.30 6.87 18.31
N ARG A 57 12.55 6.54 19.59
CA ARG A 57 13.78 6.88 20.28
C ARG A 57 14.72 5.69 20.32
N LEU A 58 15.92 5.87 19.79
CA LEU A 58 16.98 4.87 19.74
C LEU A 58 18.28 5.44 20.30
N GLY A 59 18.32 5.67 21.62
CA GLY A 59 19.51 6.16 22.31
C GLY A 59 20.05 7.50 21.78
N GLU A 60 21.36 7.64 21.71
CA GLU A 60 22.06 8.81 21.18
C GLU A 60 22.27 8.67 19.67
N GLY A 61 21.98 9.74 18.89
CA GLY A 61 22.23 9.81 17.44
C GLY A 61 20.97 9.91 16.60
N ALA A 62 20.96 9.21 15.46
CA ALA A 62 19.80 9.15 14.56
C ALA A 62 18.64 8.41 15.22
N ASP A 63 17.44 9.01 15.18
CA ASP A 63 16.25 8.42 15.79
C ASP A 63 15.58 7.38 14.85
N GLY A 64 14.58 6.67 15.39
CA GLY A 64 13.84 5.67 14.63
C GLY A 64 13.10 6.24 13.42
N ILE A 65 12.75 7.53 13.40
CA ILE A 65 12.12 8.18 12.25
C ILE A 65 13.13 8.31 11.11
N ASP A 66 14.39 8.66 11.40
CA ASP A 66 15.45 8.75 10.39
C ASP A 66 15.77 7.37 9.80
N ALA A 67 15.82 6.32 10.66
CA ALA A 67 15.94 4.94 10.21
C ALA A 67 14.77 4.51 9.32
N ALA A 68 13.55 4.82 9.73
CA ALA A 68 12.33 4.52 8.99
C ALA A 68 12.30 5.22 7.62
N LEU A 69 12.72 6.48 7.54
CA LEU A 69 12.85 7.22 6.27
C LEU A 69 13.87 6.56 5.34
N ALA A 70 15.03 6.13 5.87
CA ALA A 70 16.04 5.44 5.08
C ALA A 70 15.55 4.08 4.56
N ILE A 71 14.85 3.31 5.41
CA ILE A 71 14.25 2.02 5.04
C ILE A 71 13.17 2.21 3.98
N SER A 72 12.22 3.14 4.19
CA SER A 72 11.10 3.35 3.26
C SER A 72 11.52 3.91 1.90
N LYS A 73 12.65 4.62 1.82
CA LYS A 73 13.18 5.16 0.55
C LYS A 73 13.66 4.07 -0.41
N HIS A 74 14.16 2.96 0.12
CA HIS A 74 14.79 1.90 -0.67
C HIS A 74 14.05 0.56 -0.63
N MET A 75 13.16 0.38 0.35
CA MET A 75 12.49 -0.89 0.63
C MET A 75 11.00 -0.65 0.86
N ASN A 76 10.17 -1.48 0.25
CA ASN A 76 8.72 -1.43 0.44
C ASN A 76 8.31 -2.30 1.65
N ILE A 77 8.84 -1.97 2.85
CA ILE A 77 8.57 -2.69 4.09
C ILE A 77 7.65 -1.82 4.94
N PRO A 78 6.48 -2.33 5.42
CA PRO A 78 5.62 -1.57 6.30
C PRO A 78 6.32 -1.33 7.64
N ILE A 79 6.20 -0.10 8.14
CA ILE A 79 6.76 0.32 9.42
C ILE A 79 5.62 0.65 10.38
N VAL A 80 5.66 0.08 11.56
CA VAL A 80 4.77 0.42 12.68
C VAL A 80 5.64 1.03 13.77
N PHE A 81 5.33 2.29 14.13
CA PHE A 81 6.03 2.93 15.24
C PHE A 81 5.49 2.46 16.58
N VAL A 82 6.41 2.16 17.49
CA VAL A 82 6.14 1.87 18.90
C VAL A 82 6.71 3.01 19.71
N THR A 83 5.90 3.77 20.46
CA THR A 83 6.38 5.00 21.08
C THR A 83 5.69 5.33 22.39
N ALA A 84 6.44 5.88 23.34
CA ALA A 84 5.91 6.51 24.55
C ALA A 84 5.45 7.97 24.30
N TYR A 85 5.67 8.50 23.08
CA TYR A 85 5.53 9.91 22.77
C TYR A 85 4.26 10.23 22.01
N SER A 86 3.53 11.23 22.54
CA SER A 86 2.34 11.82 21.91
C SER A 86 2.55 13.29 21.52
N ASP A 87 3.82 13.82 21.60
CA ASP A 87 4.03 15.21 21.24
C ASP A 87 3.80 15.45 19.75
N SER A 88 3.17 16.61 19.44
CA SER A 88 2.70 16.91 18.10
C SER A 88 3.82 17.10 17.06
N LYS A 89 5.05 17.41 17.50
CA LYS A 89 6.21 17.63 16.62
C LYS A 89 6.78 16.29 16.15
N THR A 90 6.98 15.36 17.07
CA THR A 90 7.47 14.00 16.77
C THR A 90 6.46 13.25 15.90
N LEU A 91 5.16 13.32 16.20
CA LEU A 91 4.11 12.71 15.39
C LEU A 91 4.04 13.29 13.96
N ARG A 92 4.28 14.59 13.78
CA ARG A 92 4.35 15.19 12.43
C ARG A 92 5.53 14.66 11.62
N ARG A 93 6.71 14.52 12.23
CA ARG A 93 7.87 13.90 11.58
C ARG A 93 7.60 12.45 11.20
N ALA A 94 7.08 11.66 12.14
CA ALA A 94 6.77 10.25 11.90
C ALA A 94 5.75 10.05 10.77
N LYS A 95 4.76 10.95 10.61
CA LYS A 95 3.78 10.89 9.52
C LYS A 95 4.39 11.05 8.12
N ILE A 96 5.55 11.71 7.98
CA ILE A 96 6.24 11.86 6.68
C ILE A 96 6.70 10.49 6.13
N VAL A 97 7.00 9.54 7.02
CA VAL A 97 7.33 8.16 6.63
C VAL A 97 6.16 7.41 6.02
N ASN A 98 4.92 7.90 6.21
CA ASN A 98 3.69 7.20 5.88
C ASN A 98 3.63 5.80 6.55
N PRO A 99 3.71 5.72 7.89
CA PRO A 99 3.79 4.43 8.59
C PRO A 99 2.49 3.65 8.47
N ALA A 100 2.58 2.34 8.58
CA ALA A 100 1.44 1.43 8.56
C ALA A 100 0.61 1.47 9.85
N GLY A 101 1.16 2.04 10.94
CA GLY A 101 0.45 2.22 12.20
C GLY A 101 1.34 2.79 13.31
N PHE A 102 0.71 3.05 14.46
CA PHE A 102 1.33 3.50 15.70
C PHE A 102 0.83 2.67 16.87
N ILE A 103 1.71 2.30 17.77
CA ILE A 103 1.42 1.61 19.02
C ILE A 103 1.99 2.45 20.15
N ASN A 104 1.17 2.75 21.17
CA ASN A 104 1.61 3.49 22.33
C ASN A 104 2.19 2.57 23.40
N LYS A 105 3.29 2.98 24.03
CA LYS A 105 3.79 2.36 25.27
C LYS A 105 2.95 2.91 26.47
N PRO A 106 2.54 2.09 27.44
CA PRO A 106 2.87 0.67 27.63
C PRO A 106 2.17 -0.24 26.63
N LEU A 107 2.90 -1.25 26.15
CA LEU A 107 2.42 -2.19 25.13
C LEU A 107 1.26 -3.04 25.66
N ARG A 108 0.14 -2.99 24.95
CA ARG A 108 -0.98 -3.92 25.15
C ARG A 108 -0.94 -4.99 24.06
N GLU A 109 -1.10 -6.22 24.46
CA GLU A 109 -1.07 -7.37 23.53
C GLU A 109 -2.08 -7.24 22.40
N SER A 110 -3.32 -6.78 22.71
CA SER A 110 -4.38 -6.53 21.74
C SER A 110 -3.98 -5.51 20.68
N ASP A 111 -3.36 -4.40 21.09
CA ASP A 111 -3.00 -3.30 20.20
C ASP A 111 -1.86 -3.72 19.26
N LEU A 112 -0.88 -4.45 19.83
CA LEU A 112 0.24 -5.01 19.09
C LEU A 112 -0.27 -5.98 18.00
N LYS A 113 -1.12 -6.95 18.37
CA LYS A 113 -1.68 -7.93 17.43
C LYS A 113 -2.49 -7.27 16.33
N THR A 114 -3.46 -6.44 16.70
CA THR A 114 -4.36 -5.79 15.74
C THR A 114 -3.61 -4.90 14.75
N THR A 115 -2.66 -4.09 15.25
CA THR A 115 -1.90 -3.18 14.40
C THR A 115 -1.01 -3.93 13.41
N ILE A 116 -0.34 -5.01 13.85
CA ILE A 116 0.51 -5.83 12.99
C ILE A 116 -0.32 -6.54 11.92
N GLU A 117 -1.43 -7.17 12.29
CA GLU A 117 -2.32 -7.84 11.34
C GLU A 117 -2.84 -6.86 10.28
N PHE A 118 -3.24 -5.66 10.69
CA PHE A 118 -3.67 -4.63 9.77
C PHE A 118 -2.54 -4.19 8.83
N ALA A 119 -1.34 -3.93 9.35
CA ALA A 119 -0.19 -3.48 8.58
C ALA A 119 0.24 -4.52 7.51
N ILE A 120 0.34 -5.79 7.90
CA ILE A 120 0.72 -6.89 6.98
C ILE A 120 -0.38 -7.11 5.92
N ASN A 121 -1.65 -7.13 6.32
CA ASN A 121 -2.77 -7.34 5.40
C ASN A 121 -2.96 -6.17 4.42
N SER A 122 -2.71 -4.94 4.86
CA SER A 122 -2.76 -3.75 4.00
C SER A 122 -1.68 -3.78 2.93
N LYS A 123 -0.45 -4.20 3.26
CA LYS A 123 0.62 -4.41 2.29
C LYS A 123 0.23 -5.48 1.25
N GLN A 124 -0.30 -6.62 1.69
CA GLN A 124 -0.74 -7.68 0.77
C GLN A 124 -1.87 -7.22 -0.16
N LYS A 125 -2.82 -6.43 0.36
CA LYS A 125 -3.88 -5.84 -0.47
C LYS A 125 -3.31 -4.85 -1.50
N MET A 126 -2.35 -4.01 -1.13
CA MET A 126 -1.68 -3.09 -2.05
C MET A 126 -0.86 -3.82 -3.12
N VAL A 127 -0.08 -4.84 -2.76
CA VAL A 127 0.67 -5.65 -3.72
C VAL A 127 -0.27 -6.37 -4.68
N ASN A 128 -1.33 -7.00 -4.17
CA ASN A 128 -2.33 -7.65 -5.01
C ASN A 128 -3.09 -6.66 -5.91
N LYS A 129 -3.35 -5.45 -5.42
CA LYS A 129 -3.97 -4.37 -6.19
C LYS A 129 -3.04 -3.87 -7.30
N ASN A 130 -1.75 -3.69 -7.01
CA ASN A 130 -0.75 -3.25 -7.99
C ASN A 130 -0.49 -4.33 -9.06
N LEU A 131 -0.41 -5.61 -8.68
CA LEU A 131 -0.29 -6.71 -9.64
C LEU A 131 -1.53 -6.83 -10.53
N LYS A 132 -2.73 -6.66 -9.97
CA LYS A 132 -3.98 -6.62 -10.74
C LYS A 132 -4.02 -5.42 -11.69
N GLY A 133 -3.66 -4.24 -11.20
CA GLY A 133 -3.59 -3.02 -12.01
C GLY A 133 -2.57 -3.14 -13.15
N ALA A 134 -1.41 -3.72 -12.91
CA ALA A 134 -0.40 -3.96 -13.94
C ALA A 134 -0.88 -4.96 -15.02
N SER A 135 -1.55 -6.05 -14.60
CA SER A 135 -2.14 -7.01 -15.54
C SER A 135 -3.26 -6.40 -16.38
N ILE A 136 -4.18 -5.67 -15.75
CA ILE A 136 -5.25 -4.95 -16.46
C ILE A 136 -4.66 -3.90 -17.39
N GLY A 137 -3.68 -3.12 -16.92
CA GLY A 137 -3.01 -2.10 -17.70
C GLY A 137 -2.33 -2.66 -18.96
N LYS A 138 -1.71 -3.83 -18.85
CA LYS A 138 -1.12 -4.53 -20.01
C LYS A 138 -2.18 -4.88 -21.05
N VAL A 139 -3.29 -5.51 -20.63
CA VAL A 139 -4.39 -5.87 -21.55
C VAL A 139 -4.99 -4.64 -22.20
N LEU A 140 -5.27 -3.58 -21.45
CA LEU A 140 -5.81 -2.33 -21.96
C LEU A 140 -4.86 -1.65 -22.96
N GLY A 141 -3.56 -1.63 -22.63
CA GLY A 141 -2.52 -1.07 -23.48
C GLY A 141 -2.37 -1.81 -24.80
N GLU A 142 -2.36 -3.13 -24.78
CA GLU A 142 -2.23 -3.96 -25.98
C GLU A 142 -3.49 -3.92 -26.85
N THR A 143 -4.68 -3.95 -26.23
CA THR A 143 -5.96 -4.02 -26.97
C THR A 143 -6.33 -2.68 -27.59
N TYR A 144 -6.25 -1.59 -26.82
CA TYR A 144 -6.71 -0.27 -27.28
C TYR A 144 -5.57 0.71 -27.63
N LYS A 145 -4.31 0.26 -27.58
CA LYS A 145 -3.12 1.09 -27.82
C LYS A 145 -3.07 2.32 -26.89
N LEU A 146 -3.44 2.11 -25.62
CA LEU A 146 -3.41 3.18 -24.64
C LEU A 146 -1.97 3.48 -24.20
N THR A 147 -1.70 4.77 -23.98
CA THR A 147 -0.44 5.22 -23.38
C THR A 147 -0.41 4.92 -21.87
N PRO A 148 0.77 4.90 -21.22
CA PRO A 148 0.86 4.69 -19.78
C PRO A 148 0.02 5.66 -18.94
N ALA A 149 -0.12 6.93 -19.39
CA ALA A 149 -0.97 7.92 -18.73
C ALA A 149 -2.46 7.62 -18.88
N GLU A 150 -2.90 7.23 -20.07
CA GLU A 150 -4.28 6.81 -20.34
C GLU A 150 -4.64 5.52 -19.57
N ILE A 151 -3.72 4.57 -19.49
CA ILE A 151 -3.90 3.35 -18.70
C ILE A 151 -4.12 3.71 -17.21
N ARG A 152 -3.31 4.61 -16.65
CA ARG A 152 -3.49 5.05 -15.26
C ARG A 152 -4.84 5.71 -15.03
N VAL A 153 -5.26 6.61 -15.92
CA VAL A 153 -6.58 7.26 -15.83
C VAL A 153 -7.69 6.22 -15.93
N MET A 154 -7.60 5.30 -16.88
CA MET A 154 -8.57 4.24 -17.10
C MET A 154 -8.70 3.33 -15.86
N THR A 155 -7.58 2.86 -15.33
CA THR A 155 -7.54 1.98 -14.15
C THR A 155 -8.13 2.67 -12.92
N MET A 156 -7.83 3.96 -12.71
CA MET A 156 -8.42 4.73 -11.62
C MET A 156 -9.91 5.00 -11.81
N LEU A 157 -10.36 5.25 -13.04
CA LEU A 157 -11.77 5.43 -13.34
C LEU A 157 -12.58 4.15 -13.07
N MET A 158 -12.00 2.98 -13.32
CA MET A 158 -12.59 1.69 -12.98
C MET A 158 -12.76 1.49 -11.47
N GLU A 159 -11.91 2.09 -10.66
CA GLU A 159 -11.97 2.01 -9.21
C GLU A 159 -12.81 3.15 -8.60
N TYR A 160 -12.66 4.35 -9.15
CA TYR A 160 -13.34 5.58 -8.72
C TYR A 160 -14.06 6.19 -9.91
N PRO A 161 -15.33 5.81 -10.17
CA PRO A 161 -16.05 6.25 -11.38
C PRO A 161 -16.31 7.75 -11.47
N GLU A 162 -16.24 8.48 -10.36
CA GLU A 162 -16.38 9.93 -10.35
C GLU A 162 -15.09 10.62 -10.80
N LEU A 163 -15.20 11.60 -11.71
CA LEU A 163 -14.04 12.31 -12.24
C LEU A 163 -13.24 13.05 -11.17
N LYS A 164 -13.92 13.60 -10.15
CA LYS A 164 -13.27 14.25 -9.01
C LYS A 164 -12.43 13.26 -8.20
N SER A 165 -13.01 12.11 -7.88
CA SER A 165 -12.34 11.05 -7.12
C SER A 165 -11.17 10.45 -7.90
N THR A 166 -11.34 10.21 -9.21
CA THR A 166 -10.25 9.82 -10.12
C THR A 166 -9.12 10.85 -10.14
N ALA A 167 -9.45 12.14 -10.26
CA ALA A 167 -8.46 13.23 -10.30
C ALA A 167 -7.66 13.31 -8.99
N ASN A 168 -8.34 13.22 -7.85
CA ASN A 168 -7.72 13.21 -6.52
C ASN A 168 -6.78 12.00 -6.35
N ALA A 169 -7.23 10.79 -6.73
CA ALA A 169 -6.44 9.56 -6.63
C ALA A 169 -5.16 9.61 -7.50
N LEU A 170 -5.18 10.34 -8.60
CA LEU A 170 -4.03 10.54 -9.51
C LEU A 170 -3.21 11.78 -9.22
N ASN A 171 -3.64 12.61 -8.27
CA ASN A 171 -3.04 13.92 -7.96
C ASN A 171 -2.90 14.84 -9.19
N ILE A 172 -3.96 14.92 -10.00
CA ILE A 172 -4.08 15.77 -11.20
C ILE A 172 -5.41 16.53 -11.17
N CYS A 173 -5.55 17.58 -12.02
CA CYS A 173 -6.81 18.30 -12.10
C CYS A 173 -7.87 17.54 -12.95
N VAL A 174 -9.15 17.80 -12.68
CA VAL A 174 -10.29 17.19 -13.39
C VAL A 174 -10.23 17.46 -14.90
N SER A 175 -9.75 18.65 -15.32
CA SER A 175 -9.56 19.00 -16.74
C SER A 175 -8.57 18.06 -17.42
N THR A 176 -7.48 17.68 -16.74
CA THR A 176 -6.50 16.72 -17.25
C THR A 176 -7.11 15.33 -17.40
N VAL A 177 -7.93 14.87 -16.43
CA VAL A 177 -8.68 13.61 -16.55
C VAL A 177 -9.59 13.64 -17.79
N ARG A 178 -10.34 14.74 -17.99
CA ARG A 178 -11.20 14.89 -19.17
C ARG A 178 -10.42 14.84 -20.50
N THR A 179 -9.24 15.45 -20.56
CA THR A 179 -8.36 15.38 -21.73
C THR A 179 -7.94 13.95 -22.05
N HIS A 180 -7.50 13.21 -21.04
CA HIS A 180 -7.16 11.78 -21.22
C HIS A 180 -8.39 10.96 -21.66
N LEU A 181 -9.56 11.19 -21.04
CA LEU A 181 -10.79 10.48 -21.42
C LEU A 181 -11.18 10.74 -22.87
N LYS A 182 -11.04 11.96 -23.40
CA LYS A 182 -11.28 12.26 -24.81
C LYS A 182 -10.41 11.40 -25.75
N HIS A 183 -9.15 11.20 -25.40
CA HIS A 183 -8.25 10.33 -26.16
C HIS A 183 -8.60 8.85 -25.99
N ILE A 184 -8.96 8.41 -24.79
CA ILE A 184 -9.41 7.05 -24.50
C ILE A 184 -10.66 6.74 -25.30
N TYR A 185 -11.68 7.61 -25.28
CA TYR A 185 -12.91 7.41 -26.05
C TYR A 185 -12.66 7.19 -27.54
N ARG A 186 -11.77 8.00 -28.13
CA ARG A 186 -11.37 7.82 -29.53
C ARG A 186 -10.71 6.46 -29.80
N LYS A 187 -9.86 5.99 -28.88
CA LYS A 187 -9.12 4.73 -29.03
C LYS A 187 -9.97 3.50 -28.74
N THR A 188 -10.97 3.61 -27.88
CA THR A 188 -11.92 2.53 -27.54
C THR A 188 -13.18 2.54 -28.37
N ASN A 189 -13.31 3.50 -29.32
CA ASN A 189 -14.52 3.73 -30.12
C ASN A 189 -15.79 3.91 -29.27
N THR A 190 -15.66 4.66 -28.16
CA THR A 190 -16.77 5.02 -27.28
C THR A 190 -16.94 6.55 -27.25
N ASN A 191 -18.07 7.06 -26.77
CA ASN A 191 -18.35 8.49 -26.72
C ASN A 191 -18.75 8.99 -25.32
N SER A 192 -18.92 8.11 -24.37
CA SER A 192 -19.27 8.43 -22.99
C SER A 192 -18.58 7.52 -21.98
N LYS A 193 -18.53 7.97 -20.72
CA LYS A 193 -18.00 7.20 -19.61
C LYS A 193 -18.76 5.88 -19.42
N VAL A 194 -20.08 5.91 -19.57
CA VAL A 194 -20.95 4.73 -19.42
C VAL A 194 -20.65 3.70 -20.51
N MET A 195 -20.57 4.14 -21.77
CA MET A 195 -20.21 3.25 -22.87
C MET A 195 -18.81 2.67 -22.72
N LEU A 196 -17.86 3.47 -22.27
CA LEU A 196 -16.50 3.03 -21.99
C LEU A 196 -16.46 1.92 -20.93
N LEU A 197 -17.13 2.15 -19.80
CA LEU A 197 -17.18 1.16 -18.69
C LEU A 197 -17.92 -0.12 -19.12
N ARG A 198 -18.98 0.03 -19.94
CA ARG A 198 -19.71 -1.12 -20.51
C ARG A 198 -18.83 -1.92 -21.48
N GLU A 199 -18.09 -1.25 -22.37
CA GLU A 199 -17.15 -1.90 -23.30
C GLU A 199 -16.11 -2.73 -22.54
N ILE A 200 -15.55 -2.20 -21.45
CA ILE A 200 -14.58 -2.93 -20.63
C ILE A 200 -15.24 -4.06 -19.85
N ALA A 201 -16.48 -3.89 -19.38
CA ALA A 201 -17.18 -4.88 -18.55
C ALA A 201 -17.73 -6.06 -19.35
N SER A 202 -18.09 -5.85 -20.62
CA SER A 202 -18.76 -6.84 -21.48
C SER A 202 -18.07 -7.09 -22.80
N GLY A 203 -17.12 -6.25 -23.21
CA GLY A 203 -16.36 -6.40 -24.45
C GLY A 203 -15.31 -7.51 -24.43
N PRO A 204 -14.54 -7.67 -25.51
CA PRO A 204 -13.48 -8.68 -25.64
C PRO A 204 -12.45 -8.64 -24.53
N VAL A 205 -12.17 -7.44 -24.00
CA VAL A 205 -11.21 -7.19 -22.90
C VAL A 205 -11.70 -7.78 -21.58
N ALA A 206 -13.01 -7.83 -21.32
CA ALA A 206 -13.57 -8.39 -20.11
C ALA A 206 -13.14 -9.86 -19.90
N LYS A 207 -13.16 -10.66 -20.95
CA LYS A 207 -12.75 -12.07 -20.91
C LYS A 207 -11.26 -12.21 -20.58
N LEU A 208 -10.42 -11.38 -21.17
CA LEU A 208 -8.96 -11.38 -20.91
C LEU A 208 -8.64 -10.94 -19.48
N ILE A 209 -9.29 -9.89 -19.01
CA ILE A 209 -9.16 -9.40 -17.64
C ILE A 209 -9.62 -10.47 -16.64
N ASN A 210 -10.78 -11.10 -16.87
CA ASN A 210 -11.30 -12.15 -16.00
C ASN A 210 -10.41 -13.39 -15.99
N LYS A 211 -9.83 -13.78 -17.14
CA LYS A 211 -8.87 -14.87 -17.23
C LYS A 211 -7.61 -14.59 -16.44
N GLN A 212 -7.04 -13.38 -16.54
CA GLN A 212 -5.81 -13.00 -15.83
C GLN A 212 -6.02 -12.83 -14.31
N LEU A 213 -7.23 -12.48 -13.90
CA LEU A 213 -7.56 -12.19 -12.49
C LEU A 213 -8.37 -13.31 -11.81
N ASN A 214 -8.45 -14.50 -12.44
CA ASN A 214 -9.18 -15.67 -11.91
C ASN A 214 -10.63 -15.34 -11.50
N GLY A 215 -11.34 -14.56 -12.31
CA GLY A 215 -12.74 -14.22 -12.08
C GLY A 215 -13.03 -13.27 -10.91
N LYS A 216 -12.00 -12.62 -10.35
CA LYS A 216 -12.12 -11.80 -9.12
C LYS A 216 -12.58 -10.35 -9.33
N ILE A 217 -12.93 -9.93 -10.55
CA ILE A 217 -13.55 -8.61 -10.78
C ILE A 217 -15.05 -8.78 -10.91
N ASN A 218 -15.78 -8.12 -10.01
CA ASN A 218 -17.24 -8.03 -10.10
C ASN A 218 -17.63 -6.78 -10.89
N PHE A 219 -17.86 -6.94 -12.20
CA PHE A 219 -18.33 -5.86 -13.08
C PHE A 219 -19.81 -5.49 -12.87
N LYS A 220 -20.55 -6.21 -12.00
CA LYS A 220 -22.00 -5.96 -11.78
C LYS A 220 -22.29 -4.56 -11.25
N ASN A 221 -21.37 -3.98 -10.49
CA ASN A 221 -21.52 -2.62 -9.97
C ASN A 221 -21.36 -1.51 -11.01
N TRP A 222 -20.90 -1.83 -12.23
CA TRP A 222 -20.65 -0.84 -13.28
C TRP A 222 -21.81 -0.70 -14.25
N ALA A 223 -22.68 -1.71 -14.32
CA ALA A 223 -23.87 -1.69 -15.18
C ALA A 223 -24.94 -0.68 -14.69
N ASN A 224 -24.85 -0.21 -13.44
CA ASN A 224 -25.83 0.65 -12.80
C ASN A 224 -25.46 2.15 -12.80
N PHE A 225 -24.36 2.54 -13.44
CA PHE A 225 -24.01 3.95 -13.55
C PHE A 225 -24.80 4.59 -14.70
N THR A 226 -25.77 5.43 -14.34
CA THR A 226 -26.44 6.37 -15.23
C THR A 226 -25.62 7.66 -15.32
N ASP A 227 -25.63 8.34 -16.47
CA ASP A 227 -25.03 9.66 -16.61
C ASP A 227 -25.78 10.66 -15.71
N SER A 228 -25.19 11.05 -14.59
CA SER A 228 -25.61 12.19 -13.77
C SER A 228 -24.52 13.26 -13.79
#